data_a065fd7938894a018ee4b89b185e6b59
#
_entry.id   a065fd7938894a018ee4b89b185e6b59
#
_cell.length_a   1.000
_cell.length_b   1.000
_cell.length_c   1.000
_cell.angle_alpha   90.00
_cell.angle_beta   90.00
_cell.angle_gamma   90.00
#
_symmetry.space_group_name_H-M   'P 1'
#
loop_
_entity.id
_entity.type
_entity.pdbx_description
1 polymer ?
#
loop_
_entity_poly.entity_id
_entity_poly.type
_entity_poly.pdbx_seq_one_letter_code
_entity_poly.pdbx_strand_id
1 'polypeptide(L)'
;MKRRIKKYSPEYNKGFTLIEVMVALGVTVIALSAIIAVISQMITASNLMQQKTFASWIAQNYITELRLKNESPNTGSKNGTIFYANSEWFWDVTTSETGIEGLYRVDVEVGLFESNNSIQSVSGFIGTPNVRGAANSAWNINKIRFQDDQ
;
A
#
# COMPACT_ATOMS: atom_id res chain seq x y z
N MET A 1 -3.59 88.36 10.91
CA MET A 1 -3.10 87.07 10.38
C MET A 1 -2.78 86.12 11.55
N LYS A 2 -3.69 85.19 11.94
CA LYS A 2 -3.53 84.28 13.09
C LYS A 2 -2.87 83.00 12.63
N ARG A 3 -1.62 82.71 12.98
CA ARG A 3 -0.95 81.44 12.77
C ARG A 3 -1.53 80.37 13.70
N ARG A 4 -2.19 79.33 13.15
CA ARG A 4 -2.59 78.13 13.86
C ARG A 4 -1.32 77.29 14.13
N ILE A 5 -0.95 77.14 15.36
CA ILE A 5 0.09 76.22 15.81
C ILE A 5 -0.55 74.83 15.83
N LYS A 6 -0.08 73.92 14.99
CA LYS A 6 -0.50 72.51 14.95
C LYS A 6 0.09 71.85 16.19
N LYS A 7 -0.78 71.46 17.13
CA LYS A 7 -0.42 70.76 18.35
C LYS A 7 -0.01 69.32 17.95
N TYR A 8 1.26 69.02 17.97
CA TYR A 8 1.76 67.66 17.83
C TYR A 8 1.38 66.89 19.10
N SER A 9 0.49 65.91 18.98
CA SER A 9 0.27 64.91 20.02
C SER A 9 1.36 63.84 19.90
N PRO A 10 2.13 63.57 20.95
CA PRO A 10 3.09 62.48 20.91
C PRO A 10 2.33 61.17 20.76
N GLU A 11 2.57 60.43 19.67
CA GLU A 11 2.10 59.03 19.55
C GLU A 11 2.84 58.22 20.63
N TYR A 12 2.07 57.72 21.58
CA TYR A 12 2.56 56.88 22.66
C TYR A 12 2.90 55.51 22.07
N ASN A 13 4.15 55.26 21.74
CA ASN A 13 4.63 53.92 21.37
C ASN A 13 4.54 53.02 22.59
N LYS A 14 3.47 52.22 22.65
CA LYS A 14 3.31 51.18 23.68
C LYS A 14 4.27 50.05 23.33
N GLY A 15 5.34 49.90 24.08
CA GLY A 15 6.23 48.74 24.02
C GLY A 15 5.54 47.49 24.58
N PHE A 16 5.95 46.31 24.15
CA PHE A 16 5.48 45.04 24.69
C PHE A 16 5.92 44.86 26.15
N THR A 17 5.04 44.29 26.93
CA THR A 17 5.36 43.92 28.32
C THR A 17 6.11 42.59 28.36
N LEU A 18 6.97 42.40 29.37
CA LEU A 18 7.71 41.16 29.58
C LEU A 18 6.77 39.93 29.64
N ILE A 19 5.63 40.08 30.34
CA ILE A 19 4.63 38.99 30.46
C ILE A 19 4.00 38.63 29.13
N GLU A 20 3.76 39.59 28.26
CA GLU A 20 3.17 39.35 26.94
C GLU A 20 4.12 38.52 26.05
N VAL A 21 5.43 38.84 26.11
CA VAL A 21 6.48 38.06 25.41
C VAL A 21 6.55 36.62 25.96
N MET A 22 6.49 36.46 27.29
CA MET A 22 6.52 35.14 27.92
C MET A 22 5.29 34.27 27.53
N VAL A 23 4.10 34.87 27.51
CA VAL A 23 2.88 34.19 27.08
C VAL A 23 2.94 33.80 25.60
N ALA A 24 3.40 34.75 24.74
CA ALA A 24 3.56 34.46 23.30
C ALA A 24 4.56 33.34 23.06
N LEU A 25 5.70 33.31 23.79
CA LEU A 25 6.68 32.23 23.71
C LEU A 25 6.06 30.87 24.15
N GLY A 26 5.32 30.85 25.25
CA GLY A 26 4.65 29.67 25.74
C GLY A 26 3.67 29.09 24.71
N VAL A 27 2.82 29.92 24.11
CA VAL A 27 1.90 29.51 23.04
C VAL A 27 2.67 28.97 21.81
N THR A 28 3.76 29.64 21.44
CA THR A 28 4.59 29.22 20.30
C THR A 28 5.20 27.83 20.53
N VAL A 29 5.73 27.57 21.74
CA VAL A 29 6.31 26.25 22.07
C VAL A 29 5.27 25.13 21.98
N ILE A 30 4.05 25.37 22.51
CA ILE A 30 2.96 24.39 22.43
C ILE A 30 2.57 24.14 20.96
N ALA A 31 2.44 25.19 20.17
CA ALA A 31 2.10 25.06 18.75
C ALA A 31 3.16 24.28 17.96
N LEU A 32 4.45 24.56 18.17
CA LEU A 32 5.54 23.85 17.52
C LEU A 32 5.58 22.36 17.94
N SER A 33 5.35 22.07 19.22
CA SER A 33 5.31 20.69 19.69
C SER A 33 4.20 19.87 19.03
N ALA A 34 3.02 20.46 18.82
CA ALA A 34 1.91 19.82 18.13
C ALA A 34 2.26 19.52 16.65
N ILE A 35 2.91 20.45 15.95
CA ILE A 35 3.34 20.26 14.56
C ILE A 35 4.35 19.11 14.45
N ILE A 36 5.35 19.04 15.34
CA ILE A 36 6.34 17.98 15.35
C ILE A 36 5.67 16.61 15.57
N ALA A 37 4.70 16.52 16.48
CA ALA A 37 3.96 15.29 16.73
C ALA A 37 3.21 14.81 15.47
N VAL A 38 2.55 15.69 14.74
CA VAL A 38 1.85 15.35 13.49
C VAL A 38 2.82 14.87 12.41
N ILE A 39 3.96 15.55 12.24
CA ILE A 39 4.97 15.15 11.25
C ILE A 39 5.51 13.74 11.58
N SER A 40 5.79 13.45 12.84
CA SER A 40 6.27 12.14 13.27
C SER A 40 5.26 11.03 12.97
N GLN A 41 3.97 11.27 13.20
CA GLN A 41 2.90 10.33 12.85
C GLN A 41 2.80 10.10 11.33
N MET A 42 2.94 11.16 10.52
CA MET A 42 2.91 11.05 9.06
C MET A 42 4.07 10.18 8.54
N ILE A 43 5.27 10.34 9.07
CA ILE A 43 6.43 9.51 8.70
C ILE A 43 6.17 8.05 9.02
N THR A 44 5.67 7.74 10.22
CA THR A 44 5.37 6.37 10.64
C THR A 44 4.28 5.74 9.75
N ALA A 45 3.21 6.48 9.45
CA ALA A 45 2.14 6.02 8.57
C ALA A 45 2.65 5.78 7.13
N SER A 46 3.50 6.67 6.61
CA SER A 46 4.10 6.52 5.28
C SER A 46 4.95 5.25 5.18
N ASN A 47 5.81 5.00 6.17
CA ASN A 47 6.64 3.80 6.21
C ASN A 47 5.79 2.52 6.26
N LEU A 48 4.72 2.50 7.05
CA LEU A 48 3.82 1.36 7.13
C LEU A 48 3.10 1.12 5.79
N MET A 49 2.63 2.18 5.12
CA MET A 49 2.00 2.06 3.80
C MET A 49 2.97 1.53 2.75
N GLN A 50 4.22 2.00 2.77
CA GLN A 50 5.27 1.51 1.88
C GLN A 50 5.52 0.01 2.08
N GLN A 51 5.68 -0.43 3.33
CA GLN A 51 5.88 -1.84 3.66
C GLN A 51 4.69 -2.71 3.20
N LYS A 52 3.46 -2.27 3.44
CA LYS A 52 2.25 -2.98 2.96
C LYS A 52 2.21 -3.08 1.44
N THR A 53 2.63 -2.04 0.74
CA THR A 53 2.67 -2.03 -0.73
C THR A 53 3.69 -3.05 -1.24
N PHE A 54 4.90 -3.08 -0.69
CA PHE A 54 5.91 -4.04 -1.09
C PHE A 54 5.51 -5.48 -0.77
N ALA A 55 4.98 -5.72 0.43
CA ALA A 55 4.47 -7.04 0.81
C ALA A 55 3.34 -7.51 -0.13
N SER A 56 2.42 -6.60 -0.51
CA SER A 56 1.36 -6.89 -1.47
C SER A 56 1.91 -7.24 -2.86
N TRP A 57 2.94 -6.53 -3.34
CA TRP A 57 3.57 -6.83 -4.63
C TRP A 57 4.27 -8.19 -4.62
N ILE A 58 4.99 -8.53 -3.55
CA ILE A 58 5.64 -9.83 -3.41
C ILE A 58 4.58 -10.94 -3.45
N ALA A 59 3.49 -10.82 -2.69
CA ALA A 59 2.41 -11.80 -2.66
C ALA A 59 1.72 -11.96 -4.03
N GLN A 60 1.39 -10.85 -4.70
CA GLN A 60 0.74 -10.87 -6.02
C GLN A 60 1.66 -11.44 -7.09
N ASN A 61 2.96 -11.14 -7.05
CA ASN A 61 3.94 -11.71 -7.97
C ASN A 61 4.02 -13.23 -7.82
N TYR A 62 4.01 -13.75 -6.59
CA TYR A 62 3.98 -15.18 -6.32
C TYR A 62 2.74 -15.86 -6.93
N ILE A 63 1.55 -15.32 -6.69
CA ILE A 63 0.30 -15.84 -7.26
C ILE A 63 0.33 -15.78 -8.79
N THR A 64 0.88 -14.70 -9.36
CA THR A 64 1.01 -14.55 -10.81
C THR A 64 1.98 -15.56 -11.40
N GLU A 65 3.10 -15.81 -10.73
CA GLU A 65 4.07 -16.83 -11.14
C GLU A 65 3.43 -18.23 -11.16
N LEU A 66 2.65 -18.57 -10.12
CA LEU A 66 1.91 -19.84 -10.11
C LEU A 66 0.95 -19.97 -11.29
N ARG A 67 0.24 -18.89 -11.64
CA ARG A 67 -0.67 -18.88 -12.81
C ARG A 67 0.08 -19.04 -14.13
N LEU A 68 1.25 -18.40 -14.25
CA LEU A 68 2.07 -18.48 -15.47
C LEU A 68 2.69 -19.85 -15.68
N LYS A 69 3.06 -20.55 -14.63
CA LYS A 69 3.57 -21.93 -14.71
C LYS A 69 2.52 -22.90 -15.24
N ASN A 70 1.24 -22.54 -15.17
CA ASN A 70 0.12 -23.35 -15.67
C ASN A 70 0.17 -24.79 -15.15
N GLU A 71 0.51 -24.96 -13.90
CA GLU A 71 0.55 -26.24 -13.19
C GLU A 71 -0.50 -26.22 -12.06
N SER A 72 -1.08 -27.38 -11.77
CA SER A 72 -1.95 -27.50 -10.60
C SER A 72 -1.10 -27.33 -9.34
N PRO A 73 -1.41 -26.39 -8.46
CA PRO A 73 -0.65 -26.21 -7.25
C PRO A 73 -0.84 -27.41 -6.32
N ASN A 74 0.24 -27.88 -5.71
CA ASN A 74 0.17 -28.90 -4.67
C ASN A 74 -0.42 -28.29 -3.38
N THR A 75 -1.36 -28.97 -2.76
CA THR A 75 -1.88 -28.59 -1.43
C THR A 75 -0.79 -28.68 -0.36
N GLY A 76 -0.86 -27.80 0.62
CA GLY A 76 0.12 -27.72 1.71
C GLY A 76 0.70 -26.32 1.87
N SER A 77 1.70 -26.21 2.74
CA SER A 77 2.39 -24.94 3.02
C SER A 77 3.80 -24.94 2.43
N LYS A 78 4.21 -23.77 1.94
CA LYS A 78 5.58 -23.47 1.49
C LYS A 78 5.97 -22.11 2.04
N ASN A 79 7.21 -22.00 2.48
CA ASN A 79 7.77 -20.74 2.97
C ASN A 79 9.15 -20.47 2.37
N GLY A 80 9.60 -19.24 2.53
CA GLY A 80 10.93 -18.84 2.09
C GLY A 80 11.19 -17.38 2.39
N THR A 81 12.34 -16.89 1.93
CA THR A 81 12.72 -15.49 2.02
C THR A 81 13.04 -14.91 0.65
N ILE A 82 12.90 -13.60 0.53
CA ILE A 82 13.26 -12.84 -0.67
C ILE A 82 13.85 -11.50 -0.26
N PHE A 83 14.93 -11.08 -0.94
CA PHE A 83 15.47 -9.74 -0.79
C PHE A 83 14.82 -8.80 -1.79
N TYR A 84 14.08 -7.79 -1.28
CA TYR A 84 13.35 -6.84 -2.10
C TYR A 84 13.33 -5.45 -1.45
N ALA A 85 13.49 -4.40 -2.25
CA ALA A 85 13.49 -3.01 -1.81
C ALA A 85 14.43 -2.75 -0.60
N ASN A 86 15.65 -3.32 -0.67
CA ASN A 86 16.71 -3.19 0.34
C ASN A 86 16.35 -3.78 1.73
N SER A 87 15.41 -4.73 1.77
CA SER A 87 15.02 -5.45 2.99
C SER A 87 14.82 -6.93 2.68
N GLU A 88 15.00 -7.76 3.68
CA GLU A 88 14.69 -9.19 3.59
C GLU A 88 13.26 -9.43 4.06
N TRP A 89 12.48 -10.15 3.25
CA TRP A 89 11.08 -10.47 3.46
C TRP A 89 10.92 -11.97 3.60
N PHE A 90 10.14 -12.42 4.56
CA PHE A 90 9.63 -13.79 4.56
C PHE A 90 8.30 -13.85 3.83
N TRP A 91 8.03 -14.98 3.22
CA TRP A 91 6.73 -15.31 2.67
C TRP A 91 6.32 -16.72 3.10
N ASP A 92 5.06 -16.88 3.41
CA ASP A 92 4.42 -18.14 3.71
C ASP A 92 3.20 -18.31 2.81
N VAL A 93 3.10 -19.47 2.19
CA VAL A 93 2.03 -19.77 1.23
C VAL A 93 1.32 -21.02 1.65
N THR A 94 0.03 -20.92 1.89
CA THR A 94 -0.85 -22.04 2.17
C THR A 94 -1.78 -22.27 0.99
N THR A 95 -1.71 -23.48 0.41
CA THR A 95 -2.59 -23.90 -0.68
C THR A 95 -3.58 -24.92 -0.16
N SER A 96 -4.87 -24.65 -0.36
CA SER A 96 -5.98 -25.50 0.05
C SER A 96 -6.91 -25.78 -1.11
N GLU A 97 -7.57 -26.95 -1.06
CA GLU A 97 -8.64 -27.26 -1.98
C GLU A 97 -9.89 -26.43 -1.64
N THR A 98 -10.62 -26.03 -2.66
CA THR A 98 -11.96 -25.46 -2.50
C THR A 98 -12.98 -26.59 -2.63
N GLY A 99 -14.22 -26.40 -2.30
CA GLY A 99 -15.27 -27.40 -2.57
C GLY A 99 -15.58 -27.64 -4.07
N ILE A 100 -14.80 -27.01 -4.97
CA ILE A 100 -14.96 -27.09 -6.43
C ILE A 100 -13.75 -27.84 -6.98
N GLU A 101 -14.04 -28.95 -7.74
CA GLU A 101 -12.99 -29.74 -8.36
C GLU A 101 -12.12 -28.91 -9.29
N GLY A 102 -10.80 -29.02 -9.12
CA GLY A 102 -9.83 -28.32 -9.95
C GLY A 102 -9.65 -26.84 -9.61
N LEU A 103 -10.23 -26.33 -8.52
CA LEU A 103 -10.04 -24.98 -8.04
C LEU A 103 -9.34 -24.99 -6.68
N TYR A 104 -8.21 -24.33 -6.59
CA TYR A 104 -7.38 -24.23 -5.40
C TYR A 104 -7.39 -22.80 -4.88
N ARG A 105 -7.42 -22.65 -3.56
CA ARG A 105 -7.21 -21.38 -2.88
C ARG A 105 -5.76 -21.31 -2.43
N VAL A 106 -5.11 -20.18 -2.71
CA VAL A 106 -3.74 -19.90 -2.35
C VAL A 106 -3.74 -18.64 -1.49
N ASP A 107 -3.35 -18.78 -0.24
CA ASP A 107 -3.17 -17.68 0.71
C ASP A 107 -1.67 -17.42 0.86
N VAL A 108 -1.25 -16.19 0.59
CA VAL A 108 0.15 -15.77 0.66
C VAL A 108 0.28 -14.71 1.74
N GLU A 109 1.07 -15.00 2.77
CA GLU A 109 1.43 -14.07 3.83
C GLU A 109 2.85 -13.60 3.63
N VAL A 110 3.06 -12.29 3.78
CA VAL A 110 4.36 -11.65 3.61
C VAL A 110 4.63 -10.68 4.75
N GLY A 111 5.83 -10.70 5.27
CA GLY A 111 6.29 -9.79 6.32
C GLY A 111 7.79 -9.55 6.26
N LEU A 112 8.27 -8.61 7.08
CA LEU A 112 9.71 -8.39 7.22
C LEU A 112 10.34 -9.52 8.04
N PHE A 113 11.45 -10.06 7.55
CA PHE A 113 12.17 -11.16 8.19
C PHE A 113 12.57 -10.85 9.65
N GLU A 114 12.99 -9.62 9.92
CA GLU A 114 13.40 -9.19 11.26
C GLU A 114 12.27 -9.18 12.29
N SER A 115 11.04 -8.85 11.88
CA SER A 115 9.90 -8.73 12.80
C SER A 115 9.17 -10.05 13.02
N ASN A 116 9.34 -11.01 12.12
CA ASN A 116 8.62 -12.29 12.07
C ASN A 116 7.07 -12.15 12.17
N ASN A 117 6.56 -10.95 11.85
CA ASN A 117 5.13 -10.65 11.84
C ASN A 117 4.67 -10.47 10.39
N SER A 118 3.56 -11.11 10.04
CA SER A 118 2.89 -10.87 8.75
C SER A 118 2.38 -9.43 8.66
N ILE A 119 2.77 -8.74 7.59
CA ILE A 119 2.34 -7.36 7.30
C ILE A 119 1.15 -7.36 6.37
N GLN A 120 1.11 -8.30 5.43
CA GLN A 120 0.08 -8.41 4.42
C GLN A 120 -0.22 -9.87 4.11
N SER A 121 -1.52 -10.17 3.93
CA SER A 121 -2.01 -11.44 3.43
C SER A 121 -2.84 -11.20 2.17
N VAL A 122 -2.60 -12.00 1.13
CA VAL A 122 -3.31 -11.94 -0.15
C VAL A 122 -3.80 -13.33 -0.52
N SER A 123 -5.10 -13.45 -0.79
CA SER A 123 -5.70 -14.69 -1.25
C SER A 123 -5.93 -14.66 -2.75
N GLY A 124 -5.64 -15.77 -3.43
CA GLY A 124 -5.91 -15.97 -4.83
C GLY A 124 -6.55 -17.32 -5.09
N PHE A 125 -7.15 -17.47 -6.27
CA PHE A 125 -7.69 -18.74 -6.74
C PHE A 125 -6.98 -19.16 -8.03
N ILE A 126 -6.60 -20.43 -8.10
CA ILE A 126 -5.91 -21.02 -9.24
C ILE A 126 -6.72 -22.24 -9.68
N GLY A 127 -7.14 -22.20 -10.94
CA GLY A 127 -7.80 -23.34 -11.58
C GLY A 127 -6.82 -24.36 -12.12
N THR A 128 -7.29 -25.54 -12.46
CA THR A 128 -6.51 -26.53 -13.20
C THR A 128 -6.05 -25.97 -14.54
N PRO A 129 -4.85 -26.38 -15.03
CA PRO A 129 -4.33 -25.91 -16.30
C PRO A 129 -5.30 -26.17 -17.45
N ASN A 130 -5.60 -25.13 -18.21
CA ASN A 130 -6.31 -25.33 -19.47
C ASN A 130 -5.36 -25.98 -20.48
N VAL A 131 -5.78 -27.12 -21.01
CA VAL A 131 -5.06 -27.76 -22.12
C VAL A 131 -5.02 -26.77 -23.28
N ARG A 132 -3.80 -26.38 -23.70
CA ARG A 132 -3.63 -25.49 -24.85
C ARG A 132 -4.38 -26.03 -26.04
N GLY A 133 -5.44 -25.38 -26.49
CA GLY A 133 -6.29 -25.78 -27.58
C GLY A 133 -7.78 -25.94 -27.25
N ALA A 134 -8.14 -26.21 -25.99
CA ALA A 134 -9.56 -26.37 -25.61
C ALA A 134 -10.28 -24.99 -25.54
N ALA A 135 -9.62 -23.94 -25.11
CA ALA A 135 -10.21 -22.59 -25.00
C ALA A 135 -10.41 -21.91 -26.36
N ASN A 136 -9.63 -22.26 -27.38
CA ASN A 136 -9.73 -21.67 -28.73
C ASN A 136 -10.72 -22.34 -29.66
N SER A 137 -11.37 -23.43 -29.28
CA SER A 137 -12.31 -24.11 -30.13
C SER A 137 -13.59 -23.29 -30.39
N ALA A 138 -13.99 -22.43 -29.43
CA ALA A 138 -15.15 -21.54 -29.59
C ALA A 138 -14.93 -20.40 -30.59
N TRP A 139 -13.67 -19.98 -30.80
CA TRP A 139 -13.28 -18.88 -31.69
C TRP A 139 -12.64 -19.36 -33.00
N ASN A 140 -12.69 -20.66 -33.27
CA ASN A 140 -12.13 -21.20 -34.50
C ASN A 140 -13.10 -20.94 -35.66
N ILE A 141 -12.91 -19.79 -36.31
CA ILE A 141 -13.69 -19.29 -37.46
C ILE A 141 -13.74 -20.32 -38.61
N ASN A 142 -12.78 -21.23 -38.70
CA ASN A 142 -12.77 -22.30 -39.73
C ASN A 142 -13.86 -23.37 -39.52
N LYS A 143 -14.62 -23.36 -38.43
CA LYS A 143 -15.76 -24.23 -38.21
C LYS A 143 -17.11 -23.65 -38.65
N ILE A 144 -17.17 -22.37 -39.01
CA ILE A 144 -18.35 -21.77 -39.62
C ILE A 144 -18.30 -22.11 -41.11
N ARG A 145 -18.69 -23.31 -41.45
CA ARG A 145 -19.04 -23.65 -42.82
C ARG A 145 -20.40 -23.02 -43.09
N PHE A 146 -20.43 -22.01 -43.92
CA PHE A 146 -21.65 -21.62 -44.60
C PHE A 146 -22.01 -22.80 -45.50
N GLN A 147 -23.10 -23.51 -45.20
CA GLN A 147 -23.72 -24.42 -46.17
C GLN A 147 -24.32 -23.54 -47.25
N ASP A 148 -23.67 -23.51 -48.40
CA ASP A 148 -24.30 -23.03 -49.62
C ASP A 148 -25.33 -24.08 -49.99
N ASP A 149 -26.63 -23.78 -49.76
CA ASP A 149 -27.75 -24.53 -50.31
C ASP A 149 -27.77 -24.34 -51.84
N GLN A 150 -27.46 -25.39 -52.59
CA GLN A 150 -27.78 -25.51 -54.01
C GLN A 150 -29.18 -26.12 -54.18
#